data_82f305941e2857ac95e0d4733f6f091f
#
_entry.id   82f305941e2857ac95e0d4733f6f091f
#
_cell.length_a   1.000
_cell.length_b   1.000
_cell.length_c   1.000
_cell.angle_alpha   90.00
_cell.angle_beta   90.00
_cell.angle_gamma   90.00
#
_symmetry.space_group_name_H-M   'P 1'
#
loop_
_entity.id
_entity.type
_entity.pdbx_description
1 polymer ?
#
loop_
_entity_poly.entity_id
_entity_poly.type
_entity_poly.pdbx_seq_one_letter_code
_entity_poly.pdbx_strand_id
1 'polypeptide(L)'
;MNRESTKEEFWRWREYQRIMPNKKWSSKDIITAGVDVGSVGSKAAVMVNGEAYSWGIIRTGSNSPESAKKALDYALQGTGLTVGDLKFIVGTGYGRVNVPMANKAITEIACHAKGANYIWGPSVRTVLDVGGQDIKAIKIDETGRVVSFLMNDKCAAGTGRGMEVFADLLQIPIEEIGDISLK
;
A
#
# COMPACT_ATOMS: atom_id res chain seq x y z
N MET A 1 -12.54 18.93 36.33
CA MET A 1 -12.31 19.28 34.91
C MET A 1 -11.00 18.62 34.48
N ASN A 2 -11.06 17.37 34.00
CA ASN A 2 -9.89 16.67 33.46
C ASN A 2 -9.64 17.23 32.05
N ARG A 3 -8.57 18.02 31.89
CA ARG A 3 -7.97 18.23 30.60
C ARG A 3 -7.19 16.96 30.26
N GLU A 4 -7.81 16.04 29.50
CA GLU A 4 -7.03 15.10 28.72
C GLU A 4 -6.21 15.94 27.75
N SER A 5 -4.93 16.07 28.04
CA SER A 5 -3.96 16.56 27.05
C SER A 5 -3.93 15.49 25.96
N THR A 6 -4.56 15.75 24.83
CA THR A 6 -4.37 14.94 23.64
C THR A 6 -2.88 14.99 23.31
N LYS A 7 -2.14 13.93 23.68
CA LYS A 7 -0.73 13.79 23.37
C LYS A 7 -0.63 13.84 21.86
N GLU A 8 0.15 14.75 21.32
CA GLU A 8 0.37 14.86 19.88
C GLU A 8 1.05 13.56 19.40
N GLU A 9 0.46 12.90 18.40
CA GLU A 9 0.94 11.64 17.86
C GLU A 9 1.79 11.91 16.61
N PHE A 10 3.06 12.28 16.80
CA PHE A 10 4.00 12.62 15.71
C PHE A 10 4.24 11.47 14.74
N TRP A 11 4.09 10.23 15.17
CA TRP A 11 4.24 9.01 14.39
C TRP A 11 3.06 8.76 13.43
N ARG A 12 1.94 9.48 13.59
CA ARG A 12 0.69 9.19 12.89
C ARG A 12 0.68 9.82 11.51
N TRP A 13 1.07 9.03 10.50
CA TRP A 13 0.95 9.44 9.11
C TRP A 13 -0.52 9.56 8.67
N ARG A 14 -0.77 10.42 7.67
CA ARG A 14 -2.11 10.72 7.16
C ARG A 14 -2.56 9.66 6.17
N GLU A 15 -3.81 9.23 6.30
CA GLU A 15 -4.46 8.44 5.28
C GLU A 15 -4.61 9.28 4.01
N TYR A 16 -4.47 8.60 2.85
CA TYR A 16 -4.42 9.29 1.57
C TYR A 16 -5.18 8.54 0.52
N GLN A 17 -5.95 9.28 -0.30
CA GLN A 17 -6.65 8.76 -1.47
C GLN A 17 -6.37 9.67 -2.68
N ARG A 18 -6.30 9.07 -3.85
CA ARG A 18 -6.22 9.78 -5.11
C ARG A 18 -7.09 9.12 -6.17
N ILE A 19 -7.80 9.96 -6.94
CA ILE A 19 -8.48 9.58 -8.18
C ILE A 19 -7.76 10.31 -9.30
N MET A 20 -7.48 9.60 -10.41
CA MET A 20 -6.80 10.20 -11.56
C MET A 20 -7.72 11.21 -12.24
N PRO A 21 -7.31 12.48 -12.33
CA PRO A 21 -8.11 13.50 -12.98
C PRO A 21 -8.32 13.15 -14.46
N ASN A 22 -9.50 13.49 -14.98
CA ASN A 22 -9.87 13.30 -16.40
C ASN A 22 -10.01 11.85 -16.88
N LYS A 23 -9.83 10.84 -16.04
CA LYS A 23 -10.22 9.46 -16.37
C LYS A 23 -11.68 9.24 -16.03
N LYS A 24 -12.39 8.64 -16.99
CA LYS A 24 -13.79 8.19 -16.84
C LYS A 24 -13.83 6.70 -17.09
N TRP A 25 -14.81 6.05 -16.54
CA TRP A 25 -15.09 4.64 -16.78
C TRP A 25 -16.50 4.46 -17.34
N SER A 26 -16.76 3.33 -17.97
CA SER A 26 -18.04 2.92 -18.50
C SER A 26 -18.32 1.45 -18.14
N SER A 27 -19.56 1.01 -18.27
CA SER A 27 -19.95 -0.38 -18.01
C SER A 27 -19.30 -1.40 -18.97
N LYS A 28 -18.65 -0.95 -20.05
CA LYS A 28 -17.92 -1.80 -21.01
C LYS A 28 -16.46 -2.01 -20.61
N ASP A 29 -15.94 -1.24 -19.67
CA ASP A 29 -14.54 -1.31 -19.28
C ASP A 29 -14.25 -2.53 -18.39
N ILE A 30 -13.02 -2.99 -18.45
CA ILE A 30 -12.50 -4.02 -17.55
C ILE A 30 -11.93 -3.32 -16.31
N ILE A 31 -12.66 -3.45 -15.21
CA ILE A 31 -12.28 -2.83 -13.96
C ILE A 31 -11.74 -3.91 -13.02
N THR A 32 -10.56 -3.70 -12.48
CA THR A 32 -9.89 -4.63 -11.55
C THR A 32 -9.35 -3.89 -10.35
N ALA A 33 -9.06 -4.62 -9.27
CA ALA A 33 -8.44 -4.03 -8.09
C ALA A 33 -7.37 -4.93 -7.49
N GLY A 34 -6.41 -4.30 -6.81
CA GLY A 34 -5.48 -4.95 -5.90
C GLY A 34 -5.69 -4.41 -4.48
N VAL A 35 -5.69 -5.31 -3.50
CA VAL A 35 -5.82 -4.96 -2.07
C VAL A 35 -4.63 -5.54 -1.33
N ASP A 36 -3.79 -4.67 -0.80
CA ASP A 36 -2.62 -5.01 0.02
C ASP A 36 -2.94 -4.80 1.49
N VAL A 37 -2.96 -5.87 2.27
CA VAL A 37 -3.11 -5.80 3.73
C VAL A 37 -1.74 -5.99 4.37
N GLY A 38 -1.06 -4.86 4.57
CA GLY A 38 0.23 -4.83 5.27
C GLY A 38 0.07 -4.78 6.79
N SER A 39 1.17 -4.93 7.53
CA SER A 39 1.19 -4.91 9.00
C SER A 39 0.86 -3.54 9.60
N VAL A 40 1.19 -2.44 8.93
CA VAL A 40 1.01 -1.06 9.39
C VAL A 40 -0.01 -0.31 8.53
N GLY A 41 0.02 -0.48 7.21
CA GLY A 41 -0.90 0.18 6.28
C GLY A 41 -1.55 -0.81 5.33
N SER A 42 -2.86 -0.62 5.09
CA SER A 42 -3.62 -1.33 4.05
C SER A 42 -3.89 -0.39 2.88
N LYS A 43 -3.71 -0.90 1.67
CA LYS A 43 -3.85 -0.12 0.45
C LYS A 43 -4.75 -0.85 -0.52
N ALA A 44 -5.45 -0.07 -1.34
CA ALA A 44 -6.12 -0.61 -2.51
C ALA A 44 -5.84 0.27 -3.72
N ALA A 45 -5.73 -0.36 -4.88
CA ALA A 45 -5.63 0.32 -6.16
C ALA A 45 -6.65 -0.26 -7.13
N VAL A 46 -7.33 0.62 -7.86
CA VAL A 46 -8.32 0.29 -8.87
C VAL A 46 -7.75 0.65 -10.25
N MET A 47 -7.88 -0.27 -11.18
CA MET A 47 -7.43 -0.11 -12.55
C MET A 47 -8.63 -0.19 -13.52
N VAL A 48 -8.62 0.64 -14.53
CA VAL A 48 -9.58 0.63 -15.65
C VAL A 48 -8.81 0.31 -16.93
N ASN A 49 -9.12 -0.79 -17.57
CA ASN A 49 -8.45 -1.28 -18.78
C ASN A 49 -6.91 -1.40 -18.63
N GLY A 50 -6.45 -1.80 -17.45
CA GLY A 50 -5.02 -1.96 -17.16
C GLY A 50 -4.29 -0.68 -16.78
N GLU A 51 -4.97 0.45 -16.68
CA GLU A 51 -4.40 1.73 -16.26
C GLU A 51 -4.87 2.13 -14.86
N ALA A 52 -3.97 2.66 -14.03
CA ALA A 52 -4.29 3.13 -12.68
C ALA A 52 -5.38 4.21 -12.75
N TYR A 53 -6.44 4.03 -11.94
CA TYR A 53 -7.60 4.93 -11.91
C TYR A 53 -7.75 5.61 -10.55
N SER A 54 -7.78 4.83 -9.48
CA SER A 54 -7.80 5.36 -8.12
C SER A 54 -7.01 4.47 -7.17
N TRP A 55 -6.55 5.04 -6.07
CA TRP A 55 -5.93 4.28 -4.99
C TRP A 55 -6.07 4.99 -3.66
N GLY A 56 -5.98 4.21 -2.60
CA GLY A 56 -6.03 4.72 -1.25
C GLY A 56 -5.14 3.91 -0.30
N ILE A 57 -4.66 4.58 0.74
CA ILE A 57 -3.91 3.98 1.85
C ILE A 57 -4.55 4.40 3.16
N ILE A 58 -4.80 3.42 4.01
CA ILE A 58 -5.33 3.58 5.36
C ILE A 58 -4.45 2.85 6.38
N ARG A 59 -4.58 3.16 7.65
CA ARG A 59 -3.92 2.40 8.71
C ARG A 59 -4.57 1.02 8.85
N THR A 60 -3.74 -0.02 8.95
CA THR A 60 -4.23 -1.37 9.21
C THR A 60 -4.71 -1.48 10.65
N GLY A 61 -5.95 -1.90 10.83
CA GLY A 61 -6.52 -2.22 12.13
C GLY A 61 -6.14 -3.63 12.61
N SER A 62 -6.68 -4.03 13.75
CA SER A 62 -6.48 -5.37 14.33
C SER A 62 -7.16 -6.50 13.54
N ASN A 63 -8.13 -6.16 12.68
CA ASN A 63 -8.91 -7.10 11.87
C ASN A 63 -8.53 -6.95 10.40
N SER A 64 -7.80 -7.93 9.85
CA SER A 64 -7.33 -7.90 8.45
C SER A 64 -8.47 -7.89 7.42
N PRO A 65 -9.52 -8.72 7.53
CA PRO A 65 -10.69 -8.66 6.65
C PRO A 65 -11.37 -7.30 6.60
N GLU A 66 -11.52 -6.66 7.76
CA GLU A 66 -12.14 -5.35 7.87
C GLU A 66 -11.22 -4.26 7.27
N SER A 67 -9.92 -4.34 7.51
CA SER A 67 -8.93 -3.43 6.93
C SER A 67 -8.88 -3.54 5.41
N ALA A 68 -8.98 -4.77 4.86
CA ALA A 68 -9.07 -4.99 3.42
C ALA A 68 -10.29 -4.31 2.81
N LYS A 69 -11.46 -4.49 3.45
CA LYS A 69 -12.71 -3.86 3.02
C LYS A 69 -12.62 -2.35 3.06
N LYS A 70 -12.19 -1.79 4.20
CA LYS A 70 -12.04 -0.32 4.35
C LYS A 70 -11.08 0.28 3.34
N ALA A 71 -9.95 -0.38 3.05
CA ALA A 71 -8.99 0.09 2.05
C ALA A 71 -9.60 0.14 0.65
N LEU A 72 -10.34 -0.91 0.26
CA LEU A 72 -11.01 -0.95 -1.02
C LEU A 72 -12.14 0.08 -1.11
N ASP A 73 -12.99 0.17 -0.09
CA ASP A 73 -14.07 1.16 -0.02
C ASP A 73 -13.50 2.60 -0.13
N TYR A 74 -12.38 2.86 0.55
CA TYR A 74 -11.69 4.14 0.49
C TYR A 74 -11.14 4.45 -0.92
N ALA A 75 -10.53 3.47 -1.60
CA ALA A 75 -10.07 3.65 -2.97
C ALA A 75 -11.21 3.85 -3.98
N LEU A 76 -12.42 3.31 -3.71
CA LEU A 76 -13.61 3.47 -4.53
C LEU A 76 -14.38 4.77 -4.24
N GLN A 77 -14.20 5.37 -3.08
CA GLN A 77 -14.93 6.56 -2.67
C GLN A 77 -14.78 7.70 -3.68
N GLY A 78 -15.87 8.29 -4.13
CA GLY A 78 -15.89 9.38 -5.11
C GLY A 78 -15.67 8.96 -6.58
N THR A 79 -15.45 7.67 -6.85
CA THR A 79 -15.25 7.16 -8.22
C THR A 79 -16.56 6.83 -8.94
N GLY A 80 -17.66 6.65 -8.21
CA GLY A 80 -18.92 6.12 -8.71
C GLY A 80 -18.92 4.60 -8.92
N LEU A 81 -17.78 3.91 -8.65
CA LEU A 81 -17.68 2.45 -8.72
C LEU A 81 -18.10 1.81 -7.40
N THR A 82 -18.58 0.59 -7.51
CA THR A 82 -18.85 -0.32 -6.40
C THR A 82 -17.99 -1.58 -6.51
N VAL A 83 -17.92 -2.37 -5.46
CA VAL A 83 -17.23 -3.68 -5.50
C VAL A 83 -17.82 -4.60 -6.57
N GLY A 84 -19.13 -4.47 -6.86
CA GLY A 84 -19.82 -5.25 -7.89
C GLY A 84 -19.38 -4.97 -9.34
N ASP A 85 -18.75 -3.81 -9.58
CA ASP A 85 -18.22 -3.44 -10.90
C ASP A 85 -16.84 -4.05 -11.17
N LEU A 86 -16.16 -4.53 -10.12
CA LEU A 86 -14.82 -5.10 -10.21
C LEU A 86 -14.87 -6.53 -10.76
N LYS A 87 -14.25 -6.74 -11.92
CA LYS A 87 -14.21 -8.05 -12.58
C LYS A 87 -13.24 -9.02 -11.93
N PHE A 88 -12.16 -8.52 -11.31
CA PHE A 88 -11.16 -9.32 -10.65
C PHE A 88 -10.47 -8.52 -9.55
N ILE A 89 -10.25 -9.16 -8.40
CA ILE A 89 -9.59 -8.57 -7.24
C ILE A 89 -8.44 -9.48 -6.81
N VAL A 90 -7.25 -8.91 -6.67
CA VAL A 90 -6.06 -9.58 -6.12
C VAL A 90 -5.86 -9.13 -4.67
N GLY A 91 -5.78 -10.09 -3.77
CA GLY A 91 -5.32 -9.86 -2.39
C GLY A 91 -3.81 -10.05 -2.28
N THR A 92 -3.12 -9.14 -1.62
CA THR A 92 -1.68 -9.21 -1.39
C THR A 92 -1.30 -8.71 0.00
N GLY A 93 0.00 -8.68 0.31
CA GLY A 93 0.51 -8.30 1.62
C GLY A 93 0.55 -9.46 2.62
N TYR A 94 0.92 -9.13 3.84
CA TYR A 94 1.00 -10.10 4.94
C TYR A 94 -0.36 -10.73 5.25
N GLY A 95 -1.43 -9.91 5.18
CA GLY A 95 -2.82 -10.35 5.40
C GLY A 95 -3.54 -10.89 4.16
N ARG A 96 -2.85 -11.19 3.05
CA ARG A 96 -3.46 -11.56 1.74
C ARG A 96 -4.48 -12.68 1.77
N VAL A 97 -4.30 -13.65 2.66
CA VAL A 97 -5.22 -14.80 2.80
C VAL A 97 -6.54 -14.40 3.49
N ASN A 98 -6.57 -13.23 4.10
CA ASN A 98 -7.71 -12.69 4.83
C ASN A 98 -8.39 -11.53 4.06
N VAL A 99 -8.26 -11.47 2.74
CA VAL A 99 -8.97 -10.49 1.88
C VAL A 99 -10.23 -11.15 1.34
N PRO A 100 -11.43 -10.90 1.95
CA PRO A 100 -12.62 -11.73 1.68
C PRO A 100 -13.14 -11.59 0.25
N MET A 101 -12.91 -10.44 -0.39
CA MET A 101 -13.38 -10.15 -1.74
C MET A 101 -12.38 -10.56 -2.84
N ALA A 102 -11.18 -11.05 -2.47
CA ALA A 102 -10.16 -11.39 -3.46
C ALA A 102 -10.49 -12.67 -4.23
N ASN A 103 -10.35 -12.62 -5.54
CA ASN A 103 -10.43 -13.79 -6.40
C ASN A 103 -9.15 -14.62 -6.34
N LYS A 104 -8.01 -13.97 -6.03
CA LYS A 104 -6.71 -14.61 -5.93
C LYS A 104 -5.80 -13.91 -4.91
N ALA A 105 -5.07 -14.69 -4.11
CA ALA A 105 -4.01 -14.20 -3.25
C ALA A 105 -2.65 -14.36 -3.96
N ILE A 106 -1.86 -13.27 -4.00
CA ILE A 106 -0.51 -13.24 -4.59
C ILE A 106 0.43 -12.62 -3.55
N THR A 107 1.69 -13.06 -3.53
CA THR A 107 2.68 -12.51 -2.58
C THR A 107 2.96 -11.05 -2.88
N GLU A 108 3.21 -10.26 -1.84
CA GLU A 108 3.59 -8.85 -1.96
C GLU A 108 4.89 -8.68 -2.78
N ILE A 109 5.82 -9.61 -2.68
CA ILE A 109 7.07 -9.60 -3.45
C ILE A 109 6.77 -9.58 -4.96
N ALA A 110 5.88 -10.47 -5.42
CA ALA A 110 5.50 -10.54 -6.83
C ALA A 110 4.69 -9.31 -7.26
N CYS A 111 3.83 -8.78 -6.39
CA CYS A 111 3.04 -7.58 -6.69
C CYS A 111 3.91 -6.32 -6.76
N HIS A 112 4.87 -6.13 -5.83
CA HIS A 112 5.81 -5.01 -5.86
C HIS A 112 6.73 -5.07 -7.08
N ALA A 113 7.22 -6.27 -7.45
CA ALA A 113 7.98 -6.50 -8.66
C ALA A 113 7.23 -6.05 -9.93
N LYS A 114 5.99 -6.51 -10.08
CA LYS A 114 5.11 -6.12 -11.20
C LYS A 114 4.74 -4.65 -11.18
N GLY A 115 4.43 -4.10 -10.01
CA GLY A 115 4.09 -2.69 -9.85
C GLY A 115 5.24 -1.76 -10.22
N ALA A 116 6.46 -2.07 -9.78
CA ALA A 116 7.65 -1.31 -10.12
C ALA A 116 7.94 -1.34 -11.63
N ASN A 117 7.84 -2.52 -12.25
CA ASN A 117 7.98 -2.67 -13.71
C ASN A 117 6.89 -1.90 -14.47
N TYR A 118 5.64 -1.92 -13.99
CA TYR A 118 4.53 -1.17 -14.59
C TYR A 118 4.77 0.35 -14.55
N ILE A 119 5.28 0.88 -13.43
CA ILE A 119 5.43 2.34 -13.23
C ILE A 119 6.68 2.88 -13.96
N TRP A 120 7.82 2.18 -13.85
CA TRP A 120 9.12 2.65 -14.33
C TRP A 120 9.65 1.91 -15.55
N GLY A 121 8.91 0.90 -16.03
CA GLY A 121 9.24 0.19 -17.25
C GLY A 121 10.28 -0.92 -17.10
N PRO A 122 10.68 -1.51 -18.24
CA PRO A 122 11.51 -2.72 -18.29
C PRO A 122 12.97 -2.53 -17.91
N SER A 123 13.42 -1.31 -17.65
CA SER A 123 14.79 -1.04 -17.18
C SER A 123 15.01 -1.32 -15.70
N VAL A 124 13.93 -1.41 -14.90
CA VAL A 124 14.01 -1.78 -13.48
C VAL A 124 14.52 -3.21 -13.34
N ARG A 125 15.53 -3.40 -12.51
CA ARG A 125 16.14 -4.72 -12.21
C ARG A 125 16.14 -5.05 -10.73
N THR A 126 16.04 -4.04 -9.87
CA THR A 126 16.03 -4.21 -8.43
C THR A 126 14.98 -3.31 -7.81
N VAL A 127 14.20 -3.86 -6.90
CA VAL A 127 13.22 -3.14 -6.09
C VAL A 127 13.67 -3.26 -4.64
N LEU A 128 13.86 -2.13 -3.97
CA LEU A 128 14.00 -2.08 -2.52
C LEU A 128 12.64 -1.73 -1.94
N ASP A 129 12.03 -2.71 -1.29
CA ASP A 129 10.75 -2.58 -0.60
C ASP A 129 11.01 -2.42 0.89
N VAL A 130 10.68 -1.25 1.42
CA VAL A 130 10.77 -0.95 2.85
C VAL A 130 9.36 -0.93 3.42
N GLY A 131 8.98 -2.04 4.03
CA GLY A 131 7.68 -2.24 4.67
C GLY A 131 7.59 -1.63 6.07
N GLY A 132 6.44 -1.85 6.72
CA GLY A 132 6.23 -1.43 8.11
C GLY A 132 7.09 -2.18 9.12
N GLN A 133 7.43 -3.45 8.85
CA GLN A 133 8.17 -4.33 9.77
C GLN A 133 9.28 -5.14 9.10
N ASP A 134 9.41 -5.05 7.79
CA ASP A 134 10.40 -5.81 7.02
C ASP A 134 11.02 -4.97 5.91
N ILE A 135 12.13 -5.45 5.37
CA ILE A 135 12.80 -4.88 4.20
C ILE A 135 13.06 -6.01 3.22
N LYS A 136 12.79 -5.77 1.94
CA LYS A 136 13.05 -6.73 0.87
C LYS A 136 13.86 -6.08 -0.25
N ALA A 137 14.93 -6.76 -0.67
CA ALA A 137 15.63 -6.45 -1.92
C ALA A 137 15.21 -7.50 -2.95
N ILE A 138 14.50 -7.09 -4.00
CA ILE A 138 13.88 -7.98 -4.98
C ILE A 138 14.56 -7.77 -6.33
N LYS A 139 15.21 -8.81 -6.85
CA LYS A 139 15.77 -8.81 -8.21
C LYS A 139 14.69 -9.27 -9.19
N ILE A 140 14.51 -8.51 -10.28
CA ILE A 140 13.50 -8.77 -11.30
C ILE A 140 14.09 -8.82 -12.71
N ASP A 141 13.41 -9.53 -13.62
CA ASP A 141 13.70 -9.48 -15.05
C ASP A 141 13.00 -8.29 -15.75
N GLU A 142 13.20 -8.15 -17.05
CA GLU A 142 12.61 -7.07 -17.88
C GLU A 142 11.08 -7.12 -17.95
N THR A 143 10.47 -8.26 -17.62
CA THR A 143 9.02 -8.44 -17.56
C THR A 143 8.43 -8.21 -16.18
N GLY A 144 9.27 -7.83 -15.19
CA GLY A 144 8.86 -7.66 -13.79
C GLY A 144 8.61 -8.98 -13.07
N ARG A 145 9.19 -10.11 -13.53
CA ARG A 145 9.17 -11.37 -12.78
C ARG A 145 10.28 -11.39 -11.75
N VAL A 146 9.99 -11.91 -10.59
CA VAL A 146 10.97 -12.11 -9.52
C VAL A 146 11.96 -13.19 -9.92
N VAL A 147 13.24 -12.81 -9.95
CA VAL A 147 14.37 -13.74 -10.18
C VAL A 147 14.87 -14.28 -8.85
N SER A 148 15.07 -13.39 -7.87
CA SER A 148 15.47 -13.74 -6.50
C SER A 148 15.10 -12.60 -5.56
N PHE A 149 15.07 -12.85 -4.26
CA PHE A 149 14.90 -11.80 -3.27
C PHE A 149 15.64 -12.15 -1.97
N LEU A 150 15.97 -11.10 -1.23
CA LEU A 150 16.43 -11.17 0.16
C LEU A 150 15.43 -10.41 1.02
N MET A 151 15.13 -10.94 2.20
CA MET A 151 14.22 -10.31 3.14
C MET A 151 14.82 -10.28 4.54
N ASN A 152 14.72 -9.14 5.20
CA ASN A 152 14.95 -9.00 6.63
C ASN A 152 13.62 -8.71 7.33
N ASP A 153 13.12 -9.68 8.06
CA ASP A 153 11.91 -9.62 8.90
C ASP A 153 12.21 -9.73 10.41
N LYS A 154 13.50 -9.69 10.78
CA LYS A 154 13.96 -9.88 12.17
C LYS A 154 14.18 -8.57 12.90
N CYS A 155 14.47 -7.48 12.18
CA CYS A 155 14.78 -6.19 12.78
C CYS A 155 13.95 -5.08 12.15
N ALA A 156 13.15 -4.41 12.96
CA ALA A 156 12.30 -3.30 12.53
C ALA A 156 13.04 -1.95 12.47
N ALA A 157 14.31 -1.86 12.90
CA ALA A 157 15.03 -0.59 13.01
C ALA A 157 15.13 0.21 11.71
N GLY A 158 15.27 -0.47 10.57
CA GLY A 158 15.33 0.19 9.25
C GLY A 158 13.99 0.24 8.51
N THR A 159 12.88 -0.02 9.18
CA THR A 159 11.55 -0.11 8.59
C THR A 159 10.68 1.09 8.92
N GLY A 160 9.48 1.16 8.35
CA GLY A 160 8.49 2.19 8.67
C GLY A 160 8.18 2.29 10.17
N ARG A 161 8.20 1.16 10.89
CA ARG A 161 8.00 1.15 12.34
C ARG A 161 9.14 1.87 13.08
N GLY A 162 10.37 1.75 12.61
CA GLY A 162 11.50 2.51 13.14
C GLY A 162 11.31 4.02 12.93
N MET A 163 10.82 4.42 11.75
CA MET A 163 10.51 5.83 11.47
C MET A 163 9.42 6.39 12.38
N GLU A 164 8.37 5.63 12.69
CA GLU A 164 7.34 6.02 13.64
C GLU A 164 7.94 6.27 15.04
N VAL A 165 8.88 5.43 15.48
CA VAL A 165 9.57 5.60 16.77
C VAL A 165 10.45 6.86 16.75
N PHE A 166 11.18 7.11 15.66
CA PHE A 166 11.99 8.34 15.54
C PHE A 166 11.14 9.60 15.54
N ALA A 167 9.99 9.59 14.84
CA ALA A 167 9.05 10.71 14.85
C ALA A 167 8.63 11.08 16.27
N ASP A 168 8.25 10.10 17.06
CA ASP A 168 7.82 10.29 18.46
C ASP A 168 8.98 10.75 19.37
N LEU A 169 10.17 10.17 19.22
CA LEU A 169 11.34 10.54 20.01
C LEU A 169 11.83 11.96 19.74
N LEU A 170 11.83 12.36 18.47
CA LEU A 170 12.29 13.68 18.04
C LEU A 170 11.18 14.74 18.14
N GLN A 171 9.94 14.33 18.37
CA GLN A 171 8.75 15.21 18.36
C GLN A 171 8.60 15.98 17.03
N ILE A 172 8.83 15.26 15.93
CA ILE A 172 8.75 15.78 14.56
C ILE A 172 7.69 14.99 13.80
N PRO A 173 6.78 15.64 13.05
CA PRO A 173 5.85 14.95 12.18
C PRO A 173 6.58 13.96 11.26
N ILE A 174 6.06 12.75 11.15
CA ILE A 174 6.73 11.68 10.39
C ILE A 174 6.97 12.06 8.92
N GLU A 175 6.10 12.90 8.36
CA GLU A 175 6.23 13.42 7.00
C GLU A 175 7.43 14.35 6.81
N GLU A 176 7.94 14.96 7.89
CA GLU A 176 9.07 15.91 7.85
C GLU A 176 10.43 15.23 8.09
N ILE A 177 10.46 13.98 8.54
CA ILE A 177 11.72 13.28 8.86
C ILE A 177 12.67 13.25 7.67
N GLY A 178 12.15 13.01 6.46
CA GLY A 178 12.95 12.96 5.24
C GLY A 178 13.69 14.27 4.96
N ASP A 179 12.98 15.38 5.04
CA ASP A 179 13.54 16.72 4.77
C ASP A 179 14.56 17.14 5.83
N ILE A 180 14.31 16.75 7.10
CA ILE A 180 15.20 17.06 8.22
C ILE A 180 16.48 16.23 8.15
N SER A 181 16.39 14.98 7.70
CA SER A 181 17.55 14.08 7.57
C SER A 181 18.56 14.50 6.53
N LEU A 182 18.20 15.41 5.61
CA LEU A 182 19.05 15.94 4.56
C LEU A 182 19.76 17.24 4.94
N LYS A 183 19.52 17.77 6.13
CA LYS A 183 20.13 18.98 6.68
C LYS A 183 21.24 18.64 7.67
#